data_745e3076cabdcd1ffdffd1ddd845b09b
#
_entry.id   745e3076cabdcd1ffdffd1ddd845b09b
#
_cell.length_a   1.000
_cell.length_b   1.000
_cell.length_c   1.000
_cell.angle_alpha   90.00
_cell.angle_beta   90.00
_cell.angle_gamma   90.00
#
_symmetry.space_group_name_H-M   'P 1'
#
loop_
_entity.id
_entity.type
_entity.pdbx_description
1 polymer ?
#
loop_
_entity_poly.entity_id
_entity_poly.type
_entity_poly.pdbx_seq_one_letter_code
_entity_poly.pdbx_strand_id
1 'polypeptide(L)'
;MSMTPNEINLAGKLVNEIVLAEESDIDPEGNPKSHFELYLDSMRLVGANTKKIESFIEIINQTKSYKNSINKITLPTPVKDFMDFTFEIINSKKNHVIASVFTFGREDLIPDMFVEIVKKLSKNEDLNS
;
A
#
# COMPACT_ATOMS: atom_id res chain seq x y z
N MET A 1 -22.99 -20.49 0.24
CA MET A 1 -22.11 -21.67 0.13
C MET A 1 -21.06 -21.50 1.21
N SER A 2 -20.93 -22.42 2.16
CA SER A 2 -19.91 -22.34 3.22
C SER A 2 -18.62 -23.00 2.72
N MET A 3 -17.49 -22.37 3.05
CA MET A 3 -16.18 -22.94 2.72
C MET A 3 -15.92 -24.23 3.51
N THR A 4 -15.25 -25.18 2.87
CA THR A 4 -14.77 -26.39 3.53
C THR A 4 -13.55 -26.08 4.43
N PRO A 5 -13.22 -26.92 5.43
CA PRO A 5 -12.01 -26.73 6.26
C PRO A 5 -10.72 -26.58 5.44
N ASN A 6 -10.57 -27.33 4.35
CA ASN A 6 -9.41 -27.21 3.46
C ASN A 6 -9.32 -25.84 2.76
N GLU A 7 -10.44 -25.32 2.27
CA GLU A 7 -10.48 -24.00 1.65
C GLU A 7 -10.16 -22.89 2.64
N ILE A 8 -10.65 -23.01 3.89
CA ILE A 8 -10.31 -22.08 4.98
C ILE A 8 -8.80 -22.10 5.28
N ASN A 9 -8.21 -23.30 5.37
CA ASN A 9 -6.79 -23.45 5.64
C ASN A 9 -5.92 -22.89 4.49
N LEU A 10 -6.33 -23.13 3.24
CA LEU A 10 -5.64 -22.62 2.05
C LEU A 10 -5.70 -21.08 2.00
N ALA A 11 -6.87 -20.51 2.25
CA ALA A 11 -7.04 -19.06 2.32
C ALA A 11 -6.19 -18.44 3.46
N GLY A 12 -6.17 -19.07 4.62
CA GLY A 12 -5.33 -18.65 5.75
C GLY A 12 -3.83 -18.70 5.43
N LYS A 13 -3.38 -19.75 4.74
CA LYS A 13 -2.00 -19.85 4.28
C LYS A 13 -1.64 -18.71 3.34
N LEU A 14 -2.47 -18.45 2.32
CA LEU A 14 -2.27 -17.38 1.35
C LEU A 14 -2.16 -16.00 2.04
N VAL A 15 -3.07 -15.69 2.97
CA VAL A 15 -3.03 -14.44 3.72
C VAL A 15 -1.73 -14.32 4.52
N ASN A 16 -1.28 -15.39 5.18
CA ASN A 16 -0.03 -15.38 5.94
C ASN A 16 1.20 -15.18 5.04
N GLU A 17 1.21 -15.76 3.84
CA GLU A 17 2.29 -15.55 2.86
C GLU A 17 2.33 -14.10 2.37
N ILE A 18 1.18 -13.47 2.11
CA ILE A 18 1.08 -12.05 1.76
C ILE A 18 1.60 -11.18 2.92
N VAL A 19 1.13 -11.41 4.14
CA VAL A 19 1.58 -10.64 5.31
C VAL A 19 3.08 -10.78 5.53
N LEU A 20 3.63 -11.98 5.36
CA LEU A 20 5.08 -12.21 5.47
C LEU A 20 5.87 -11.39 4.44
N ALA A 21 5.42 -11.38 3.18
CA ALA A 21 6.06 -10.60 2.13
C ALA A 21 5.97 -9.09 2.39
N GLU A 22 4.81 -8.60 2.84
CA GLU A 22 4.60 -7.17 3.10
C GLU A 22 5.39 -6.64 4.31
N GLU A 23 5.51 -7.45 5.37
CA GLU A 23 6.07 -7.00 6.65
C GLU A 23 7.54 -7.40 6.86
N SER A 24 8.08 -8.31 6.05
CA SER A 24 9.41 -8.90 6.29
C SER A 24 10.11 -9.29 4.98
N ASP A 25 10.03 -8.43 3.98
CA ASP A 25 10.80 -8.57 2.74
C ASP A 25 12.29 -8.28 3.00
N ILE A 26 13.13 -8.45 2.00
CA ILE A 26 14.59 -8.33 2.12
C ILE A 26 15.07 -7.14 1.30
N ASP A 27 15.80 -6.23 1.94
CA ASP A 27 16.46 -5.12 1.26
C ASP A 27 17.69 -5.59 0.42
N PRO A 28 18.26 -4.75 -0.44
CA PRO A 28 19.44 -5.11 -1.23
C PRO A 28 20.66 -5.56 -0.41
N GLU A 29 20.73 -5.17 0.85
CA GLU A 29 21.80 -5.52 1.78
C GLU A 29 21.52 -6.82 2.53
N GLY A 30 20.34 -7.44 2.34
CA GLY A 30 19.95 -8.71 2.95
C GLY A 30 19.29 -8.56 4.33
N ASN A 31 18.85 -7.36 4.73
CA ASN A 31 18.17 -7.13 6.00
C ASN A 31 16.65 -7.19 5.83
N PRO A 32 15.91 -7.76 6.79
CA PRO A 32 14.46 -7.73 6.78
C PRO A 32 13.93 -6.30 6.87
N LYS A 33 13.02 -5.93 5.96
CA LYS A 33 12.30 -4.66 5.94
C LYS A 33 10.88 -4.86 5.43
N SER A 34 9.94 -4.10 5.96
CA SER A 34 8.59 -4.03 5.38
C SER A 34 8.60 -3.33 4.01
N HIS A 35 7.64 -3.64 3.16
CA HIS A 35 7.45 -2.90 1.89
C HIS A 35 7.30 -1.40 2.13
N PHE A 36 6.68 -0.98 3.23
CA PHE A 36 6.58 0.43 3.59
C PHE A 36 7.96 1.08 3.80
N GLU A 37 8.87 0.42 4.51
CA GLU A 37 10.24 0.91 4.73
C GLU A 37 11.04 0.95 3.44
N LEU A 38 10.96 -0.11 2.61
CA LEU A 38 11.60 -0.16 1.30
C LEU A 38 11.11 0.97 0.38
N TYR A 39 9.81 1.27 0.43
CA TYR A 39 9.23 2.36 -0.34
C TYR A 39 9.72 3.73 0.15
N LEU A 40 9.80 3.95 1.46
CA LEU A 40 10.36 5.18 2.02
C LEU A 40 11.83 5.38 1.61
N ASP A 41 12.62 4.33 1.65
CA ASP A 41 14.03 4.40 1.25
C ASP A 41 14.15 4.73 -0.24
N SER A 42 13.35 4.11 -1.09
CA SER A 42 13.30 4.41 -2.52
C SER A 42 12.89 5.86 -2.78
N MET A 43 11.90 6.39 -2.05
CA MET A 43 11.50 7.80 -2.17
C MET A 43 12.61 8.77 -1.75
N ARG A 44 13.36 8.45 -0.68
CA ARG A 44 14.50 9.25 -0.24
C ARG A 44 15.63 9.23 -1.27
N LEU A 45 15.90 8.09 -1.90
CA LEU A 45 16.92 7.97 -2.95
C LEU A 45 16.63 8.87 -4.15
N VAL A 46 15.38 9.04 -4.54
CA VAL A 46 14.99 9.96 -5.62
C VAL A 46 14.79 11.42 -5.15
N GLY A 47 15.15 11.72 -3.90
CA GLY A 47 15.06 13.08 -3.34
C GLY A 47 13.64 13.53 -2.97
N ALA A 48 12.68 12.61 -2.87
CA ALA A 48 11.31 12.94 -2.46
C ALA A 48 11.22 13.29 -0.98
N ASN A 49 10.30 14.19 -0.63
CA ASN A 49 10.05 14.59 0.74
C ASN A 49 9.09 13.62 1.44
N THR A 50 9.59 12.80 2.34
CA THR A 50 8.81 11.80 3.09
C THR A 50 8.20 12.31 4.40
N LYS A 51 8.51 13.54 4.82
CA LYS A 51 8.09 14.08 6.13
C LYS A 51 6.58 14.01 6.37
N LYS A 52 5.77 14.20 5.33
CA LYS A 52 4.31 14.18 5.47
C LYS A 52 3.78 12.81 5.85
N ILE A 53 4.25 11.75 5.20
CA ILE A 53 3.83 10.38 5.54
C ILE A 53 4.40 9.95 6.90
N GLU A 54 5.62 10.30 7.23
CA GLU A 54 6.23 10.02 8.53
C GLU A 54 5.43 10.69 9.66
N SER A 55 5.10 11.99 9.53
CA SER A 55 4.24 12.69 10.48
C SER A 55 2.86 12.05 10.62
N PHE A 56 2.29 11.55 9.52
CA PHE A 56 1.00 10.86 9.56
C PHE A 56 1.08 9.56 10.37
N ILE A 57 2.13 8.78 10.18
CA ILE A 57 2.36 7.56 10.97
C ILE A 57 2.53 7.86 12.46
N GLU A 58 3.26 8.92 12.81
CA GLU A 58 3.38 9.36 14.20
C GLU A 58 2.02 9.71 14.81
N ILE A 59 1.19 10.47 14.09
CA ILE A 59 -0.15 10.84 14.54
C ILE A 59 -1.04 9.58 14.71
N ILE A 60 -0.97 8.62 13.78
CA ILE A 60 -1.69 7.34 13.91
C ILE A 60 -1.23 6.60 15.16
N ASN A 61 0.08 6.53 15.40
CA ASN A 61 0.64 5.85 16.56
C ASN A 61 0.19 6.47 17.88
N GLN A 62 -0.01 7.78 17.91
CA GLN A 62 -0.52 8.49 19.09
C GLN A 62 -2.02 8.33 19.27
N THR A 63 -2.80 8.46 18.19
CA THR A 63 -4.27 8.48 18.25
C THR A 63 -4.90 7.08 18.21
N LYS A 64 -4.17 6.10 17.67
CA LYS A 64 -4.67 4.75 17.37
C LYS A 64 -5.95 4.74 16.52
N SER A 65 -6.16 5.81 15.72
CA SER A 65 -7.38 6.01 14.93
C SER A 65 -7.08 6.70 13.62
N TYR A 66 -7.35 6.03 12.50
CA TYR A 66 -7.28 6.62 11.18
C TYR A 66 -8.10 7.91 11.08
N LYS A 67 -9.39 7.84 11.46
CA LYS A 67 -10.34 8.96 11.37
C LYS A 67 -9.87 10.20 12.13
N ASN A 68 -9.26 10.02 13.29
CA ASN A 68 -8.72 11.12 14.08
C ASN A 68 -7.40 11.65 13.51
N SER A 69 -6.66 10.83 12.78
CA SER A 69 -5.35 11.17 12.22
C SER A 69 -5.47 11.91 10.90
N ILE A 70 -6.31 11.43 9.99
CA ILE A 70 -6.43 11.96 8.62
C ILE A 70 -6.87 13.44 8.60
N ASN A 71 -7.63 13.87 9.60
CA ASN A 71 -8.08 15.26 9.72
C ASN A 71 -7.01 16.20 10.32
N LYS A 72 -5.90 15.68 10.79
CA LYS A 72 -4.78 16.46 11.37
C LYS A 72 -3.69 16.81 10.37
N ILE A 73 -3.77 16.27 9.15
CA ILE A 73 -2.82 16.56 8.08
C ILE A 73 -3.53 17.12 6.85
N THR A 74 -2.81 17.95 6.11
CA THR A 74 -3.29 18.45 4.81
C THR A 74 -2.81 17.54 3.71
N LEU A 75 -3.74 16.90 3.02
CA LEU A 75 -3.50 16.03 1.87
C LEU A 75 -4.21 16.55 0.62
N PRO A 76 -3.69 16.26 -0.59
CA PRO A 76 -4.45 16.43 -1.81
C PRO A 76 -5.75 15.61 -1.76
N THR A 77 -6.84 16.19 -2.26
CA THR A 77 -8.17 15.54 -2.22
C THR A 77 -8.14 14.10 -2.77
N PRO A 78 -7.53 13.80 -3.94
CA PRO A 78 -7.50 12.42 -4.45
C PRO A 78 -6.81 11.43 -3.51
N VAL A 79 -5.76 11.87 -2.80
CA VAL A 79 -5.06 11.02 -1.82
C VAL A 79 -5.95 10.75 -0.61
N LYS A 80 -6.62 11.79 -0.11
CA LYS A 80 -7.54 11.65 1.01
C LYS A 80 -8.70 10.73 0.66
N ASP A 81 -9.32 10.92 -0.50
CA ASP A 81 -10.45 10.11 -0.97
C ASP A 81 -10.06 8.62 -1.13
N PHE A 82 -8.86 8.36 -1.67
CA PHE A 82 -8.32 7.02 -1.78
C PHE A 82 -8.12 6.35 -0.41
N MET A 83 -7.57 7.08 0.55
CA MET A 83 -7.37 6.58 1.90
C MET A 83 -8.70 6.37 2.63
N ASP A 84 -9.61 7.32 2.55
CA ASP A 84 -10.94 7.22 3.18
C ASP A 84 -11.70 6.00 2.64
N PHE A 85 -11.71 5.78 1.33
CA PHE A 85 -12.30 4.59 0.70
C PHE A 85 -11.65 3.30 1.22
N THR A 86 -10.31 3.26 1.27
CA THR A 86 -9.58 2.07 1.74
C THR A 86 -9.99 1.71 3.18
N PHE A 87 -10.01 2.69 4.08
CA PHE A 87 -10.38 2.46 5.48
C PHE A 87 -11.88 2.20 5.67
N GLU A 88 -12.76 2.73 4.82
CA GLU A 88 -14.17 2.36 4.78
C GLU A 88 -14.36 0.88 4.45
N ILE A 89 -13.67 0.38 3.41
CA ILE A 89 -13.71 -1.03 3.02
C ILE A 89 -13.19 -1.93 4.16
N ILE A 90 -12.07 -1.60 4.78
CA ILE A 90 -11.52 -2.34 5.93
C ILE A 90 -12.53 -2.37 7.08
N ASN A 91 -13.11 -1.24 7.42
CA ASN A 91 -14.07 -1.10 8.52
C ASN A 91 -15.43 -1.78 8.24
N SER A 92 -15.74 -2.08 6.99
CA SER A 92 -16.94 -2.83 6.62
C SER A 92 -16.95 -4.25 7.20
N LYS A 93 -15.77 -4.82 7.51
CA LYS A 93 -15.55 -6.19 7.99
C LYS A 93 -16.16 -7.28 7.06
N LYS A 94 -16.37 -6.94 5.80
CA LYS A 94 -16.87 -7.86 4.77
C LYS A 94 -15.68 -8.47 4.03
N ASN A 95 -15.21 -9.63 4.47
CA ASN A 95 -14.00 -10.27 3.97
C ASN A 95 -13.98 -10.42 2.44
N HIS A 96 -15.09 -10.78 1.81
CA HIS A 96 -15.18 -10.90 0.35
C HIS A 96 -15.04 -9.56 -0.37
N VAL A 97 -15.51 -8.45 0.22
CA VAL A 97 -15.35 -7.10 -0.34
C VAL A 97 -13.89 -6.65 -0.19
N ILE A 98 -13.30 -6.87 0.99
CA ILE A 98 -11.90 -6.55 1.26
C ILE A 98 -11.00 -7.31 0.28
N ALA A 99 -11.18 -8.62 0.14
CA ALA A 99 -10.42 -9.45 -0.78
C ALA A 99 -10.57 -8.98 -2.25
N SER A 100 -11.79 -8.66 -2.68
CA SER A 100 -12.06 -8.16 -4.03
C SER A 100 -11.37 -6.82 -4.31
N VAL A 101 -11.45 -5.86 -3.39
CA VAL A 101 -10.79 -4.55 -3.54
C VAL A 101 -9.28 -4.69 -3.49
N PHE A 102 -8.73 -5.56 -2.66
CA PHE A 102 -7.30 -5.85 -2.62
C PHE A 102 -6.85 -6.43 -3.97
N THR A 103 -7.43 -7.53 -4.41
CA THR A 103 -7.00 -8.24 -5.63
C THR A 103 -7.18 -7.38 -6.88
N PHE A 104 -8.39 -6.95 -7.18
CA PHE A 104 -8.71 -6.27 -8.44
C PHE A 104 -8.48 -4.77 -8.42
N GLY A 105 -8.53 -4.14 -7.27
CA GLY A 105 -8.37 -2.70 -7.12
C GLY A 105 -6.96 -2.26 -6.74
N ARG A 106 -6.07 -3.19 -6.43
CA ARG A 106 -4.68 -2.91 -6.03
C ARG A 106 -3.71 -3.79 -6.80
N GLU A 107 -3.64 -5.08 -6.49
CA GLU A 107 -2.61 -5.98 -7.01
C GLU A 107 -2.66 -6.14 -8.53
N ASP A 108 -3.84 -6.26 -9.10
CA ASP A 108 -4.03 -6.44 -10.55
C ASP A 108 -3.75 -5.14 -11.35
N LEU A 109 -4.00 -3.97 -10.73
CA LEU A 109 -3.91 -2.67 -11.41
C LEU A 109 -2.52 -2.02 -11.32
N ILE A 110 -1.82 -2.22 -10.22
CA ILE A 110 -0.55 -1.52 -9.92
C ILE A 110 0.55 -1.82 -10.94
N PRO A 111 0.80 -3.06 -11.38
CA PRO A 111 1.85 -3.36 -12.34
C PRO A 111 1.66 -2.60 -13.66
N ASP A 112 0.46 -2.61 -14.23
CA ASP A 112 0.16 -1.93 -15.50
C ASP A 112 0.31 -0.41 -15.36
N MET A 113 -0.11 0.16 -14.24
CA MET A 113 0.05 1.59 -13.96
C MET A 113 1.53 1.99 -13.94
N PHE A 114 2.41 1.23 -13.28
CA PHE A 114 3.85 1.52 -13.24
C PHE A 114 4.50 1.37 -14.62
N VAL A 115 4.14 0.35 -15.38
CA VAL A 115 4.64 0.17 -16.76
C VAL A 115 4.31 1.40 -17.62
N GLU A 116 3.10 1.93 -17.53
CA GLU A 116 2.70 3.13 -18.28
C GLU A 116 3.41 4.40 -17.82
N ILE A 117 3.68 4.54 -16.51
CA ILE A 117 4.46 5.67 -15.98
C ILE A 117 5.89 5.62 -16.51
N VAL A 118 6.56 4.47 -16.46
CA VAL A 118 7.93 4.29 -16.94
C VAL A 118 8.03 4.58 -18.44
N LYS A 119 7.08 4.08 -19.25
CA LYS A 119 7.01 4.38 -20.69
C LYS A 119 6.89 5.87 -21.00
N LYS A 120 6.14 6.62 -20.20
CA LYS A 120 6.00 8.08 -20.37
C LYS A 120 7.26 8.84 -19.95
N LEU A 121 7.92 8.42 -18.89
CA LEU A 121 9.18 9.02 -18.46
C LEU A 121 10.29 8.81 -19.49
N SER A 122 10.48 7.57 -19.99
CA SER A 122 11.48 7.26 -21.03
C SER A 122 11.29 8.10 -22.30
N LYS A 123 10.04 8.28 -22.74
CA LYS A 123 9.76 9.12 -23.91
C LYS A 123 10.09 10.61 -23.70
N ASN A 124 10.02 11.11 -22.47
CA ASN A 124 10.38 12.50 -22.16
C ASN A 124 11.90 12.70 -22.07
N GLU A 125 12.66 11.68 -21.71
CA GLU A 125 14.13 11.73 -21.71
C GLU A 125 14.68 11.74 -23.15
N ASP A 126 14.10 10.94 -24.05
CA ASP A 126 14.48 10.92 -25.47
C ASP A 126 14.20 12.24 -26.21
N LEU A 127 13.32 13.10 -25.69
CA LEU A 127 13.02 14.43 -26.25
C LEU A 127 13.97 15.53 -25.75
N ASN A 128 14.78 15.25 -24.72
CA ASN A 128 15.73 16.20 -24.11
C ASN A 128 17.21 15.86 -24.41
N SER A 129 17.46 14.86 -25.22
CA SER A 129 18.79 14.46 -25.72
C SER A 129 18.95 14.85 -27.19
#